data_6c32911d9a0cf015597bd2b6df3154eb
#
_entry.id   6c32911d9a0cf015597bd2b6df3154eb
#
_cell.length_a   1.000
_cell.length_b   1.000
_cell.length_c   1.000
_cell.angle_alpha   90.00
_cell.angle_beta   90.00
_cell.angle_gamma   90.00
#
_symmetry.space_group_name_H-M   'P 1'
#
loop_
_entity.id
_entity.type
_entity.pdbx_description
1 polymer ?
#
loop_
_entity_poly.entity_id
_entity_poly.type
_entity_poly.pdbx_seq_one_letter_code
_entity_poly.pdbx_strand_id
1 'polypeptide(L)'
;MFLDEPSLLGFGKQTFITISRENVIKDINEVVAAVHSRGGLAGIHCEENTDWSLLMDTDLDILDFDAYDHLQGITLYPVELMKFFDRGGCLGWGIVPTLDREASASQTTTSLIDRFEKGVESLAITGFDRDELLRRALITPSCGAGGVLTVPLAERILDLLSELATTLRKQYGFV
;
A
#
# COMPACT_ATOMS: atom_id res chain seq x y z
N MET A 1 -9.81 -6.41 -6.88
CA MET A 1 -9.85 -7.36 -5.75
C MET A 1 -8.57 -7.19 -4.97
N PHE A 2 -8.61 -7.18 -3.62
CA PHE A 2 -7.39 -7.20 -2.80
C PHE A 2 -7.20 -8.58 -2.19
N LEU A 3 -5.94 -8.99 -2.12
CA LEU A 3 -5.45 -10.15 -1.37
C LEU A 3 -4.84 -9.61 -0.08
N ASP A 4 -5.22 -10.18 1.05
CA ASP A 4 -4.54 -9.93 2.32
C ASP A 4 -3.47 -11.00 2.51
N GLU A 5 -2.23 -10.59 2.72
CA GLU A 5 -1.10 -11.50 2.86
C GLU A 5 -0.32 -11.25 4.16
N PRO A 6 -0.77 -11.85 5.26
CA PRO A 6 -0.14 -11.67 6.56
C PRO A 6 1.15 -12.47 6.75
N SER A 7 1.47 -13.40 5.84
CA SER A 7 2.53 -14.40 6.05
C SER A 7 3.85 -14.05 5.38
N LEU A 8 3.86 -13.20 4.35
CA LEU A 8 5.08 -12.84 3.61
C LEU A 8 6.12 -12.11 4.45
N LEU A 9 5.73 -11.51 5.56
CA LEU A 9 6.65 -11.00 6.58
C LEU A 9 7.68 -12.06 7.04
N GLY A 10 7.29 -13.32 7.05
CA GLY A 10 8.13 -14.46 7.40
C GLY A 10 8.99 -15.00 6.26
N PHE A 11 8.79 -14.53 5.02
CA PHE A 11 9.51 -15.03 3.86
C PHE A 11 11.01 -14.80 4.00
N GLY A 12 11.82 -15.83 3.73
CA GLY A 12 13.27 -15.79 3.94
C GLY A 12 13.74 -15.93 5.40
N LYS A 13 12.81 -15.98 6.38
CA LYS A 13 13.13 -16.31 7.78
C LYS A 13 12.99 -17.83 7.98
N GLN A 14 13.54 -18.34 9.09
CA GLN A 14 13.60 -19.80 9.39
C GLN A 14 12.25 -20.53 9.29
N THR A 15 11.14 -19.83 9.41
CA THR A 15 9.79 -20.41 9.42
C THR A 15 9.31 -20.86 8.03
N PHE A 16 9.86 -20.31 6.94
CA PHE A 16 9.43 -20.54 5.55
C PHE A 16 10.54 -21.07 4.64
N ILE A 17 11.48 -21.86 5.16
CA ILE A 17 12.64 -22.40 4.42
C ILE A 17 12.24 -23.26 3.20
N THR A 18 11.02 -23.79 3.19
CA THR A 18 10.53 -24.73 2.16
C THR A 18 9.81 -24.05 1.00
N ILE A 19 9.53 -22.75 1.09
CA ILE A 19 8.78 -22.03 0.06
C ILE A 19 9.77 -21.16 -0.74
N SER A 20 9.89 -21.42 -2.04
CA SER A 20 10.75 -20.63 -2.90
C SER A 20 10.04 -19.36 -3.38
N ARG A 21 10.84 -18.34 -3.73
CA ARG A 21 10.36 -17.10 -4.35
C ARG A 21 9.49 -17.38 -5.59
N GLU A 22 9.93 -18.30 -6.44
CA GLU A 22 9.25 -18.68 -7.68
C GLU A 22 7.87 -19.29 -7.39
N ASN A 23 7.75 -20.08 -6.34
CA ASN A 23 6.48 -20.66 -5.94
C ASN A 23 5.50 -19.58 -5.46
N VAL A 24 5.95 -18.64 -4.64
CA VAL A 24 5.10 -17.52 -4.17
C VAL A 24 4.63 -16.68 -5.36
N ILE A 25 5.53 -16.29 -6.25
CA ILE A 25 5.18 -15.51 -7.46
C ILE A 25 4.17 -16.28 -8.32
N LYS A 26 4.39 -17.58 -8.54
CA LYS A 26 3.49 -18.42 -9.32
C LYS A 26 2.08 -18.47 -8.71
N ASP A 27 1.99 -18.71 -7.40
CA ASP A 27 0.72 -18.86 -6.70
C ASP A 27 -0.07 -17.53 -6.70
N ILE A 28 0.61 -16.40 -6.47
CA ILE A 28 0.00 -15.07 -6.57
C ILE A 28 -0.48 -14.81 -8.01
N ASN A 29 0.35 -15.10 -9.02
CA ASN A 29 -0.01 -14.84 -10.41
C ASN A 29 -1.15 -15.72 -10.89
N GLU A 30 -1.34 -16.92 -10.35
CA GLU A 30 -2.50 -17.75 -10.65
C GLU A 30 -3.81 -17.08 -10.19
N VAL A 31 -3.81 -16.47 -8.99
CA VAL A 31 -4.95 -15.70 -8.48
C VAL A 31 -5.15 -14.42 -9.29
N VAL A 32 -4.08 -13.69 -9.59
CA VAL A 32 -4.11 -12.46 -10.40
C VAL A 32 -4.71 -12.74 -11.78
N ALA A 33 -4.28 -13.81 -12.44
CA ALA A 33 -4.81 -14.22 -13.75
C ALA A 33 -6.32 -14.50 -13.70
N ALA A 34 -6.82 -15.10 -12.62
CA ALA A 34 -8.24 -15.34 -12.44
C ALA A 34 -9.04 -14.01 -12.29
N VAL A 35 -8.48 -13.00 -11.61
CA VAL A 35 -9.06 -11.65 -11.50
C VAL A 35 -9.06 -10.95 -12.85
N HIS A 36 -7.91 -10.95 -13.55
CA HIS A 36 -7.75 -10.32 -14.86
C HIS A 36 -8.68 -10.93 -15.91
N SER A 37 -8.92 -12.26 -15.87
CA SER A 37 -9.85 -12.93 -16.78
C SER A 37 -11.30 -12.43 -16.69
N ARG A 38 -11.62 -11.71 -15.63
CA ARG A 38 -12.94 -11.08 -15.39
C ARG A 38 -12.90 -9.56 -15.58
N GLY A 39 -11.80 -9.00 -16.10
CA GLY A 39 -11.61 -7.55 -16.28
C GLY A 39 -11.38 -6.77 -14.98
N GLY A 40 -11.03 -7.45 -13.90
CA GLY A 40 -10.74 -6.82 -12.61
C GLY A 40 -9.28 -6.44 -12.46
N LEU A 41 -8.99 -5.53 -11.53
CA LEU A 41 -7.63 -5.26 -11.05
C LEU A 41 -7.36 -6.08 -9.79
N ALA A 42 -6.13 -6.57 -9.66
CA ALA A 42 -5.65 -7.34 -8.51
C ALA A 42 -4.69 -6.49 -7.67
N GLY A 43 -4.98 -6.33 -6.40
CA GLY A 43 -4.10 -5.70 -5.42
C GLY A 43 -3.70 -6.68 -4.33
N ILE A 44 -2.60 -6.38 -3.63
CA ILE A 44 -2.20 -7.08 -2.43
C ILE A 44 -1.98 -6.08 -1.30
N HIS A 45 -2.42 -6.42 -0.11
CA HIS A 45 -2.16 -5.67 1.11
C HIS A 45 -1.15 -6.42 1.98
N CYS A 46 -0.09 -5.72 2.39
CA CYS A 46 0.87 -6.18 3.38
C CYS A 46 0.99 -5.15 4.50
N GLU A 47 0.66 -5.56 5.72
CA GLU A 47 0.65 -4.72 6.91
C GLU A 47 2.05 -4.33 7.38
N GLU A 48 3.02 -5.25 7.25
CA GLU A 48 4.39 -5.05 7.70
C GLU A 48 5.40 -5.09 6.55
N ASN A 49 6.66 -4.79 6.85
CA ASN A 49 7.73 -4.89 5.86
C ASN A 49 7.94 -6.32 5.39
N THR A 50 7.84 -6.50 4.09
CA THR A 50 8.11 -7.75 3.38
C THR A 50 9.23 -7.56 2.36
N ASP A 51 9.58 -8.61 1.62
CA ASP A 51 10.37 -8.49 0.39
C ASP A 51 9.50 -7.91 -0.73
N TRP A 52 9.43 -6.58 -0.80
CA TRP A 52 8.64 -5.88 -1.82
C TRP A 52 9.08 -6.20 -3.24
N SER A 53 10.36 -6.57 -3.45
CA SER A 53 10.84 -6.97 -4.77
C SER A 53 10.12 -8.23 -5.28
N LEU A 54 9.76 -9.13 -4.36
CA LEU A 54 9.01 -10.34 -4.71
C LEU A 54 7.62 -9.98 -5.25
N LEU A 55 6.92 -9.08 -4.57
CA LEU A 55 5.58 -8.64 -4.97
C LEU A 55 5.62 -7.82 -6.26
N MET A 56 6.65 -6.99 -6.45
CA MET A 56 6.86 -6.23 -7.68
C MET A 56 7.17 -7.11 -8.90
N ASP A 57 7.68 -8.34 -8.70
CA ASP A 57 7.91 -9.32 -9.77
C ASP A 57 6.65 -10.12 -10.14
N THR A 58 5.54 -9.95 -9.43
CA THR A 58 4.24 -10.55 -9.77
C THR A 58 3.46 -9.70 -10.78
N ASP A 59 2.35 -10.23 -11.31
CA ASP A 59 1.45 -9.52 -12.22
C ASP A 59 0.40 -8.65 -11.51
N LEU A 60 0.61 -8.31 -10.23
CA LEU A 60 -0.26 -7.43 -9.45
C LEU A 60 -0.33 -6.02 -10.06
N ASP A 61 -1.51 -5.39 -9.97
CA ASP A 61 -1.76 -4.02 -10.42
C ASP A 61 -1.55 -3.01 -9.30
N ILE A 62 -1.79 -3.41 -8.04
CA ILE A 62 -1.77 -2.53 -6.88
C ILE A 62 -0.98 -3.16 -5.75
N LEU A 63 0.01 -2.44 -5.24
CA LEU A 63 0.70 -2.76 -3.99
C LEU A 63 0.20 -1.82 -2.90
N ASP A 64 -0.48 -2.36 -1.91
CA ASP A 64 -1.00 -1.61 -0.77
C ASP A 64 -0.17 -1.93 0.47
N PHE A 65 0.40 -0.91 1.08
CA PHE A 65 1.35 -1.04 2.18
C PHE A 65 1.03 -0.05 3.29
N ASP A 66 1.41 -0.39 4.51
CA ASP A 66 1.36 0.55 5.62
C ASP A 66 2.40 1.67 5.43
N ALA A 67 1.94 2.78 4.84
CA ALA A 67 2.76 3.97 4.66
C ALA A 67 2.82 4.82 5.93
N TYR A 68 1.98 4.54 6.93
CA TYR A 68 2.00 5.26 8.19
C TYR A 68 3.21 4.89 9.05
N ASP A 69 3.48 3.59 9.23
CA ASP A 69 4.56 3.11 10.07
C ASP A 69 5.74 2.50 9.30
N HIS A 70 5.51 2.01 8.06
CA HIS A 70 6.47 1.19 7.31
C HIS A 70 6.90 1.76 5.94
N LEU A 71 6.77 3.07 5.74
CA LEU A 71 7.15 3.76 4.49
C LEU A 71 8.56 3.38 3.99
N GLN A 72 9.52 3.26 4.91
CA GLN A 72 10.91 2.99 4.55
C GLN A 72 11.10 1.65 3.82
N GLY A 73 10.22 0.68 4.06
CA GLY A 73 10.33 -0.64 3.45
C GLY A 73 10.31 -0.61 1.93
N ILE A 74 9.34 0.10 1.34
CA ILE A 74 9.18 0.15 -0.11
C ILE A 74 10.27 0.97 -0.80
N THR A 75 10.85 1.95 -0.10
CA THR A 75 11.91 2.82 -0.64
C THR A 75 13.26 2.10 -0.84
N LEU A 76 13.41 0.89 -0.29
CA LEU A 76 14.61 0.06 -0.45
C LEU A 76 14.72 -0.57 -1.85
N TYR A 77 13.66 -0.55 -2.65
CA TYR A 77 13.56 -1.26 -3.94
C TYR A 77 13.27 -0.30 -5.11
N PRO A 78 14.08 0.76 -5.32
CA PRO A 78 13.74 1.79 -6.31
C PRO A 78 13.73 1.25 -7.75
N VAL A 79 14.58 0.27 -8.07
CA VAL A 79 14.66 -0.31 -9.42
C VAL A 79 13.44 -1.18 -9.72
N GLU A 80 13.04 -2.02 -8.78
CA GLU A 80 11.88 -2.89 -8.89
C GLU A 80 10.59 -2.07 -8.91
N LEU A 81 10.51 -1.05 -8.08
CA LEU A 81 9.37 -0.13 -8.02
C LEU A 81 9.22 0.65 -9.34
N MET A 82 10.33 1.08 -9.96
CA MET A 82 10.29 1.73 -11.28
C MET A 82 9.72 0.79 -12.34
N LYS A 83 10.17 -0.47 -12.40
CA LYS A 83 9.62 -1.48 -13.31
C LYS A 83 8.12 -1.74 -13.04
N PHE A 84 7.72 -1.72 -11.78
CA PHE A 84 6.32 -1.88 -11.39
C PHE A 84 5.48 -0.71 -11.92
N PHE A 85 5.95 0.53 -11.81
CA PHE A 85 5.30 1.69 -12.40
C PHE A 85 5.29 1.66 -13.93
N ASP A 86 6.40 1.29 -14.59
CA ASP A 86 6.50 1.22 -16.05
C ASP A 86 5.43 0.32 -16.68
N ARG A 87 5.02 -0.74 -15.98
CA ARG A 87 3.94 -1.63 -16.44
C ARG A 87 2.54 -1.22 -15.99
N GLY A 88 2.38 -0.06 -15.37
CA GLY A 88 1.08 0.50 -14.98
C GLY A 88 0.70 0.31 -13.51
N GLY A 89 1.59 -0.19 -12.68
CA GLY A 89 1.34 -0.43 -11.26
C GLY A 89 0.95 0.83 -10.48
N CYS A 90 0.16 0.66 -9.42
CA CYS A 90 -0.30 1.71 -8.50
C CYS A 90 0.08 1.38 -7.07
N LEU A 91 0.29 2.40 -6.24
CA LEU A 91 0.53 2.23 -4.81
C LEU A 91 -0.71 2.57 -3.99
N GLY A 92 -1.12 1.65 -3.13
CA GLY A 92 -2.03 1.92 -2.03
C GLY A 92 -1.24 2.45 -0.82
N TRP A 93 -1.48 3.70 -0.49
CA TRP A 93 -0.82 4.37 0.64
C TRP A 93 -1.67 4.21 1.88
N GLY A 94 -1.37 3.23 2.71
CA GLY A 94 -1.97 3.00 4.01
C GLY A 94 -1.56 4.09 5.00
N ILE A 95 -2.10 5.30 4.81
CA ILE A 95 -1.65 6.49 5.55
C ILE A 95 -2.52 6.83 6.76
N VAL A 96 -3.75 6.30 6.81
CA VAL A 96 -4.64 6.50 7.96
C VAL A 96 -4.45 5.35 8.95
N PRO A 97 -3.88 5.61 10.15
CA PRO A 97 -3.52 4.54 11.09
C PRO A 97 -4.76 3.82 11.64
N THR A 98 -4.65 2.50 11.80
CA THR A 98 -5.72 1.64 12.34
C THR A 98 -5.26 0.75 13.48
N LEU A 99 -3.97 0.49 13.63
CA LEU A 99 -3.43 -0.47 14.60
C LEU A 99 -3.27 0.14 16.00
N ASP A 100 -2.91 1.41 16.07
CA ASP A 100 -2.78 2.16 17.31
C ASP A 100 -3.99 3.06 17.53
N ARG A 101 -4.73 2.81 18.61
CA ARG A 101 -5.96 3.56 18.97
C ARG A 101 -5.70 5.04 19.24
N GLU A 102 -4.59 5.38 19.87
CA GLU A 102 -4.23 6.76 20.20
C GLU A 102 -3.84 7.50 18.92
N ALA A 103 -3.00 6.91 18.08
CA ALA A 103 -2.68 7.43 16.76
C ALA A 103 -3.94 7.64 15.94
N SER A 104 -4.80 6.61 15.84
CA SER A 104 -6.06 6.66 15.09
C SER A 104 -7.00 7.77 15.56
N ALA A 105 -7.07 8.01 16.87
CA ALA A 105 -7.94 9.03 17.44
C ALA A 105 -7.39 10.46 17.30
N SER A 106 -6.06 10.63 17.25
CA SER A 106 -5.39 11.94 17.29
C SER A 106 -5.10 12.54 15.91
N GLN A 107 -5.10 11.71 14.83
CA GLN A 107 -4.78 12.23 13.50
C GLN A 107 -5.84 13.19 12.97
N THR A 108 -5.37 14.12 12.16
CA THR A 108 -6.17 15.08 11.38
C THR A 108 -5.86 14.98 9.92
N THR A 109 -6.75 15.46 9.07
CA THR A 109 -6.51 15.53 7.61
C THR A 109 -5.20 16.25 7.29
N THR A 110 -4.91 17.36 7.98
CA THR A 110 -3.66 18.13 7.79
C THR A 110 -2.43 17.30 8.13
N SER A 111 -2.40 16.63 9.29
CA SER A 111 -1.25 15.82 9.71
C SER A 111 -0.99 14.65 8.77
N LEU A 112 -2.04 14.08 8.20
CA LEU A 112 -1.94 12.98 7.23
C LEU A 112 -1.50 13.47 5.84
N ILE A 113 -1.92 14.65 5.41
CA ILE A 113 -1.39 15.30 4.19
C ILE A 113 0.11 15.51 4.34
N ASP A 114 0.57 16.11 5.43
CA ASP A 114 1.99 16.34 5.68
C ASP A 114 2.81 15.03 5.67
N ARG A 115 2.23 13.95 6.21
CA ARG A 115 2.87 12.62 6.21
C ARG A 115 2.93 12.03 4.80
N PHE A 116 1.84 12.11 4.05
CA PHE A 116 1.79 11.65 2.67
C PHE A 116 2.79 12.40 1.78
N GLU A 117 2.84 13.72 1.87
CA GLU A 117 3.79 14.57 1.13
C GLU A 117 5.24 14.19 1.42
N LYS A 118 5.60 13.98 2.68
CA LYS A 118 6.94 13.50 3.05
C LYS A 118 7.25 12.13 2.46
N GLY A 119 6.25 11.26 2.38
CA GLY A 119 6.39 9.96 1.73
C GLY A 119 6.64 10.08 0.24
N VAL A 120 5.84 10.88 -0.45
CA VAL A 120 6.02 11.17 -1.88
C VAL A 120 7.39 11.78 -2.15
N GLU A 121 7.83 12.74 -1.33
CA GLU A 121 9.14 13.37 -1.47
C GLU A 121 10.28 12.38 -1.26
N SER A 122 10.17 11.46 -0.30
CA SER A 122 11.20 10.45 -0.09
C SER A 122 11.35 9.48 -1.27
N LEU A 123 10.28 9.18 -2.01
CA LEU A 123 10.36 8.43 -3.25
C LEU A 123 10.88 9.29 -4.41
N ALA A 124 10.45 10.55 -4.51
CA ALA A 124 10.91 11.47 -5.56
C ALA A 124 12.44 11.67 -5.52
N ILE A 125 13.05 11.75 -4.33
CA ILE A 125 14.51 11.83 -4.15
C ILE A 125 15.23 10.62 -4.74
N THR A 126 14.60 9.46 -4.83
CA THR A 126 15.19 8.25 -5.44
C THR A 126 15.05 8.20 -6.95
N GLY A 127 14.47 9.23 -7.57
CA GLY A 127 14.40 9.40 -9.03
C GLY A 127 13.01 9.22 -9.64
N PHE A 128 11.96 9.06 -8.82
CA PHE A 128 10.58 8.99 -9.32
C PHE A 128 10.04 10.37 -9.68
N ASP A 129 9.26 10.42 -10.77
CA ASP A 129 8.49 11.61 -11.09
C ASP A 129 7.37 11.80 -10.05
N ARG A 130 7.34 12.99 -9.43
CA ARG A 130 6.38 13.30 -8.36
C ARG A 130 4.94 13.27 -8.86
N ASP A 131 4.68 13.77 -10.05
CA ASP A 131 3.32 13.81 -10.61
C ASP A 131 2.84 12.39 -10.94
N GLU A 132 3.73 11.51 -11.36
CA GLU A 132 3.42 10.11 -11.59
C GLU A 132 3.10 9.38 -10.27
N LEU A 133 3.89 9.59 -9.22
CA LEU A 133 3.60 9.05 -7.88
C LEU A 133 2.20 9.44 -7.41
N LEU A 134 1.84 10.73 -7.58
CA LEU A 134 0.54 11.24 -7.18
C LEU A 134 -0.62 10.67 -8.02
N ARG A 135 -0.45 10.54 -9.34
CA ARG A 135 -1.48 9.97 -10.23
C ARG A 135 -1.76 8.50 -9.98
N ARG A 136 -0.78 7.78 -9.46
CA ARG A 136 -0.85 6.34 -9.18
C ARG A 136 -1.02 6.03 -7.70
N ALA A 137 -1.36 7.03 -6.90
CA ALA A 137 -1.63 6.86 -5.48
C ALA A 137 -3.11 6.54 -5.24
N LEU A 138 -3.34 5.48 -4.49
CA LEU A 138 -4.60 5.22 -3.80
C LEU A 138 -4.39 5.53 -2.32
N ILE A 139 -5.34 6.18 -1.69
CA ILE A 139 -5.27 6.49 -0.26
C ILE A 139 -6.09 5.43 0.49
N THR A 140 -5.42 4.71 1.38
CA THR A 140 -6.00 3.58 2.11
C THR A 140 -5.76 3.72 3.62
N PRO A 141 -6.50 3.00 4.47
CA PRO A 141 -6.10 2.79 5.85
C PRO A 141 -4.83 1.94 5.92
N SER A 142 -4.06 2.07 7.00
CA SER A 142 -2.81 1.30 7.18
C SER A 142 -3.06 -0.21 7.29
N CYS A 143 -4.23 -0.61 7.77
CA CYS A 143 -4.73 -1.99 7.82
C CYS A 143 -6.25 -2.01 7.96
N GLY A 144 -6.85 -3.18 8.05
CA GLY A 144 -8.29 -3.36 8.24
C GLY A 144 -8.82 -2.71 9.54
N ALA A 145 -9.91 -1.97 9.45
CA ALA A 145 -10.52 -1.26 10.58
C ALA A 145 -11.34 -2.16 11.53
N GLY A 146 -11.45 -3.48 11.25
CA GLY A 146 -12.47 -4.32 11.87
C GLY A 146 -12.08 -5.02 13.17
N GLY A 147 -10.80 -5.21 13.49
CA GLY A 147 -10.37 -6.12 14.56
C GLY A 147 -9.99 -5.43 15.88
N VAL A 148 -9.40 -4.28 15.83
CA VAL A 148 -8.78 -3.59 16.99
C VAL A 148 -9.58 -2.36 17.44
N LEU A 149 -10.43 -1.82 16.58
CA LEU A 149 -11.11 -0.55 16.78
C LEU A 149 -12.53 -0.73 17.29
N THR A 150 -13.02 0.27 18.04
CA THR A 150 -14.44 0.40 18.32
C THR A 150 -15.18 0.93 17.10
N VAL A 151 -16.49 0.61 16.97
CA VAL A 151 -17.30 1.09 15.84
C VAL A 151 -17.18 2.62 15.63
N PRO A 152 -17.31 3.49 16.66
CA PRO A 152 -17.17 4.93 16.46
C PRO A 152 -15.77 5.34 15.95
N LEU A 153 -14.71 4.63 16.35
CA LEU A 153 -13.37 4.94 15.87
C LEU A 153 -13.17 4.45 14.43
N ALA A 154 -13.74 3.31 14.07
CA ALA A 154 -13.72 2.83 12.69
C ALA A 154 -14.48 3.78 11.76
N GLU A 155 -15.66 4.26 12.16
CA GLU A 155 -16.43 5.28 11.40
C GLU A 155 -15.59 6.56 11.22
N ARG A 156 -14.97 7.06 12.29
CA ARG A 156 -14.09 8.23 12.22
C ARG A 156 -12.92 8.04 11.23
N ILE A 157 -12.30 6.85 11.20
CA ILE A 157 -11.21 6.53 10.28
C ILE A 157 -11.70 6.58 8.82
N LEU A 158 -12.88 6.03 8.53
CA LEU A 158 -13.46 6.06 7.18
C LEU A 158 -13.81 7.49 6.76
N ASP A 159 -14.34 8.31 7.68
CA ASP A 159 -14.61 9.73 7.42
C ASP A 159 -13.31 10.49 7.13
N LEU A 160 -12.29 10.29 7.95
CA LEU A 160 -10.96 10.90 7.79
C LEU A 160 -10.30 10.48 6.46
N LEU A 161 -10.40 9.21 6.10
CA LEU A 161 -9.93 8.68 4.82
C LEU A 161 -10.62 9.38 3.64
N SER A 162 -11.94 9.51 3.70
CA SER A 162 -12.73 10.16 2.66
C SER A 162 -12.38 11.64 2.52
N GLU A 163 -12.24 12.34 3.64
CA GLU A 163 -11.84 13.75 3.69
C GLU A 163 -10.42 13.95 3.13
N LEU A 164 -9.47 13.12 3.56
CA LEU A 164 -8.09 13.14 3.08
C LEU A 164 -8.01 12.93 1.58
N ALA A 165 -8.62 11.86 1.05
CA ALA A 165 -8.62 11.57 -0.37
C ALA A 165 -9.26 12.68 -1.20
N THR A 166 -10.35 13.28 -0.71
CA THR A 166 -11.03 14.39 -1.37
C THR A 166 -10.15 15.65 -1.38
N THR A 167 -9.47 15.93 -0.27
CA THR A 167 -8.60 17.10 -0.14
C THR A 167 -7.38 16.99 -1.05
N LEU A 168 -6.73 15.81 -1.08
CA LEU A 168 -5.58 15.56 -1.96
C LEU A 168 -5.97 15.66 -3.43
N ARG A 169 -7.11 15.09 -3.86
CA ARG A 169 -7.59 15.24 -5.25
C ARG A 169 -7.78 16.69 -5.65
N LYS A 170 -8.38 17.50 -4.77
CA LYS A 170 -8.55 18.96 -5.03
C LYS A 170 -7.21 19.67 -5.09
N GLN A 171 -6.30 19.39 -4.16
CA GLN A 171 -4.98 20.00 -4.07
C GLN A 171 -4.15 19.77 -5.35
N TYR A 172 -4.26 18.57 -5.92
CA TYR A 172 -3.48 18.19 -7.13
C TYR A 172 -4.27 18.29 -8.44
N GLY A 173 -5.50 18.75 -8.40
CA GLY A 173 -6.28 18.95 -9.62
C GLY A 173 -6.76 17.66 -10.28
N PHE A 174 -7.03 16.61 -9.52
CA PHE A 174 -7.56 15.32 -9.98
C PHE A 174 -9.11 15.24 -9.90
N VAL A 175 -9.79 16.37 -9.87
CA VAL A 175 -11.27 16.50 -9.83
C VAL A 175 -11.76 17.14 -11.12
#